data_aee58b7693bac44bff85aa9427a10b28
#
_entry.id   aee58b7693bac44bff85aa9427a10b28
#
_cell.length_a   1.000
_cell.length_b   1.000
_cell.length_c   1.000
_cell.angle_alpha   90.00
_cell.angle_beta   90.00
_cell.angle_gamma   90.00
#
_symmetry.space_group_name_H-M   'P 1'
#
loop_
_entity.id
_entity.type
_entity.pdbx_description
1 polymer ?
#
loop_
_entity_poly.entity_id
_entity_poly.type
_entity_poly.pdbx_seq_one_letter_code
_entity_poly.pdbx_strand_id
1 'polypeptide(L)'
;EGYTFTGWAEHPATMPASDLSIAAQFSVNSYTLTYVVDEDVYKQYTYEFGANVAPEAEPAKEGHTFSGWDGLVETMPAHDVTVTGSFIVNNYSIMYYVDDELYYEDIVDFGSEIVLIAAPEKEGYEFSGWSEAPTTMPACDIRIDGHFTSGIEAVIGDAQSITVYTIQGILIGKDMPAESISTLPSGIYIINGKKMLKR
;
A
#
# COMPACT_ATOMS: atom_id res chain seq x y z
N GLU A 1 -10.60 -39.09 27.25
CA GLU A 1 -10.08 -37.76 26.89
C GLU A 1 -11.19 -36.72 27.05
N GLY A 2 -10.83 -35.49 27.33
CA GLY A 2 -11.76 -34.34 27.39
C GLY A 2 -12.68 -34.31 28.61
N TYR A 3 -12.61 -35.25 29.53
CA TYR A 3 -13.42 -35.33 30.72
C TYR A 3 -12.59 -35.63 31.97
N THR A 4 -12.97 -35.03 33.10
CA THR A 4 -12.38 -35.29 34.41
C THR A 4 -13.37 -36.06 35.27
N PHE A 5 -12.93 -37.18 35.85
CA PHE A 5 -13.72 -37.93 36.80
C PHE A 5 -13.97 -37.11 38.04
N THR A 6 -15.22 -36.92 38.43
CA THR A 6 -15.63 -36.10 39.58
C THR A 6 -16.04 -36.91 40.80
N GLY A 7 -16.22 -38.21 40.62
CA GLY A 7 -16.62 -39.12 41.70
C GLY A 7 -17.65 -40.14 41.25
N TRP A 8 -18.11 -40.89 42.23
CA TRP A 8 -19.22 -41.82 42.07
C TRP A 8 -20.53 -41.15 42.47
N ALA A 9 -21.64 -41.54 41.79
CA ALA A 9 -22.96 -41.13 42.24
C ALA A 9 -23.24 -41.57 43.68
N GLU A 10 -24.23 -40.93 44.32
CA GLU A 10 -24.62 -41.30 45.67
C GLU A 10 -24.90 -42.79 45.75
N HIS A 11 -24.37 -43.44 46.78
CA HIS A 11 -24.55 -44.86 47.03
C HIS A 11 -24.74 -45.11 48.55
N PRO A 12 -25.47 -46.16 48.94
CA PRO A 12 -25.64 -46.49 50.33
C PRO A 12 -24.34 -46.88 50.98
N ALA A 13 -24.16 -46.55 52.27
CA ALA A 13 -22.98 -46.89 53.06
C ALA A 13 -22.78 -48.39 53.29
N THR A 14 -23.87 -49.18 53.18
CA THR A 14 -23.85 -50.64 53.30
C THR A 14 -24.51 -51.31 52.12
N MET A 15 -24.02 -52.48 51.72
CA MET A 15 -24.55 -53.24 50.62
C MET A 15 -26.01 -53.65 50.86
N PRO A 16 -26.97 -53.31 50.01
CA PRO A 16 -28.36 -53.74 50.08
C PRO A 16 -28.49 -55.25 49.78
N ALA A 17 -29.67 -55.86 50.07
CA ALA A 17 -29.97 -57.25 49.73
C ALA A 17 -30.37 -57.45 48.24
N SER A 18 -29.94 -56.55 47.37
CA SER A 18 -30.14 -56.55 45.94
C SER A 18 -28.91 -56.05 45.20
N ASP A 19 -28.79 -56.31 43.89
CA ASP A 19 -27.71 -55.80 43.07
C ASP A 19 -27.66 -54.24 43.12
N LEU A 20 -26.46 -53.69 43.21
CA LEU A 20 -26.20 -52.27 43.25
C LEU A 20 -25.40 -51.85 42.01
N SER A 21 -25.89 -50.85 41.29
CA SER A 21 -25.16 -50.20 40.21
C SER A 21 -24.83 -48.76 40.62
N ILE A 22 -23.56 -48.38 40.57
CA ILE A 22 -23.05 -47.05 40.94
C ILE A 22 -22.48 -46.42 39.66
N ALA A 23 -23.04 -45.28 39.24
CA ALA A 23 -22.59 -44.55 38.08
C ALA A 23 -21.33 -43.68 38.38
N ALA A 24 -20.35 -43.69 37.49
CA ALA A 24 -19.27 -42.75 37.50
C ALA A 24 -19.74 -41.38 36.97
N GLN A 25 -19.32 -40.33 37.59
CA GLN A 25 -19.60 -38.93 37.22
C GLN A 25 -18.36 -38.29 36.64
N PHE A 26 -18.57 -37.52 35.58
CA PHE A 26 -17.49 -36.80 34.87
C PHE A 26 -17.94 -35.39 34.61
N SER A 27 -16.99 -34.44 34.63
CA SER A 27 -17.13 -33.08 34.11
C SER A 27 -16.40 -32.96 32.75
N VAL A 28 -16.98 -32.20 31.83
CA VAL A 28 -16.29 -31.84 30.59
C VAL A 28 -15.15 -30.87 30.91
N ASN A 29 -14.00 -31.05 30.28
CA ASN A 29 -12.87 -30.14 30.40
C ASN A 29 -13.00 -29.02 29.39
N SER A 30 -12.45 -27.85 29.73
CA SER A 30 -12.35 -26.71 28.84
C SER A 30 -10.90 -26.54 28.38
N TYR A 31 -10.74 -26.07 27.14
CA TYR A 31 -9.46 -25.83 26.49
C TYR A 31 -9.49 -24.47 25.81
N THR A 32 -8.29 -23.92 25.59
CA THR A 32 -8.12 -22.60 25.01
C THR A 32 -7.91 -22.68 23.52
N LEU A 33 -8.63 -21.82 22.78
CA LEU A 33 -8.40 -21.55 21.37
C LEU A 33 -7.79 -20.17 21.24
N THR A 34 -6.58 -20.10 20.70
CA THR A 34 -5.84 -18.82 20.52
C THR A 34 -5.64 -18.54 19.04
N TYR A 35 -6.10 -17.37 18.59
CA TYR A 35 -5.79 -16.81 17.27
C TYR A 35 -4.57 -15.91 17.36
N VAL A 36 -3.60 -16.14 16.49
CA VAL A 36 -2.33 -15.41 16.42
C VAL A 36 -2.18 -14.79 15.04
N VAL A 37 -1.83 -13.51 14.97
CA VAL A 37 -1.56 -12.77 13.72
C VAL A 37 -0.20 -12.12 13.82
N ASP A 38 0.69 -12.34 12.85
CA ASP A 38 2.06 -11.81 12.84
C ASP A 38 2.80 -12.07 14.17
N GLU A 39 2.65 -13.29 14.72
CA GLU A 39 3.22 -13.76 16.00
C GLU A 39 2.57 -13.17 17.28
N ASP A 40 1.67 -12.19 17.16
CA ASP A 40 0.96 -11.60 18.29
C ASP A 40 -0.40 -12.26 18.51
N VAL A 41 -0.80 -12.39 19.78
CA VAL A 41 -2.13 -12.90 20.15
C VAL A 41 -3.19 -11.90 19.70
N TYR A 42 -4.00 -12.31 18.74
CA TYR A 42 -5.11 -11.52 18.20
C TYR A 42 -6.35 -11.65 19.06
N LYS A 43 -6.79 -12.91 19.32
CA LYS A 43 -7.94 -13.24 20.17
C LYS A 43 -7.75 -14.57 20.87
N GLN A 44 -8.48 -14.77 21.98
CA GLN A 44 -8.45 -15.99 22.73
C GLN A 44 -9.86 -16.33 23.25
N TYR A 45 -10.22 -17.61 23.16
CA TYR A 45 -11.49 -18.14 23.59
C TYR A 45 -11.31 -19.42 24.40
N THR A 46 -12.27 -19.73 25.27
CA THR A 46 -12.32 -20.99 26.00
C THR A 46 -13.57 -21.77 25.57
N TYR A 47 -13.35 -23.01 25.18
CA TYR A 47 -14.41 -23.92 24.75
C TYR A 47 -14.35 -25.21 25.57
N GLU A 48 -15.52 -25.81 25.83
CA GLU A 48 -15.58 -27.16 26.34
C GLU A 48 -15.14 -28.16 25.25
N PHE A 49 -14.58 -29.30 25.68
CA PHE A 49 -14.26 -30.40 24.77
C PHE A 49 -15.45 -30.79 23.89
N GLY A 50 -15.24 -30.93 22.59
CA GLY A 50 -16.26 -31.28 21.62
C GLY A 50 -17.23 -30.16 21.25
N ALA A 51 -17.10 -28.97 21.82
CA ALA A 51 -17.91 -27.82 21.42
C ALA A 51 -17.60 -27.40 19.97
N ASN A 52 -18.63 -26.99 19.22
CA ASN A 52 -18.44 -26.46 17.87
C ASN A 52 -17.71 -25.12 17.92
N VAL A 53 -16.74 -24.97 17.05
CA VAL A 53 -15.93 -23.75 16.88
C VAL A 53 -16.33 -23.07 15.57
N ALA A 54 -16.77 -21.80 15.68
CA ALA A 54 -16.94 -20.95 14.51
C ALA A 54 -15.62 -20.23 14.22
N PRO A 55 -15.15 -20.18 12.97
CA PRO A 55 -13.95 -19.43 12.61
C PRO A 55 -14.09 -17.94 12.96
N GLU A 56 -13.02 -17.33 13.43
CA GLU A 56 -12.94 -15.88 13.63
C GLU A 56 -12.95 -15.16 12.29
N ALA A 57 -13.56 -13.97 12.24
CA ALA A 57 -13.51 -13.13 11.07
C ALA A 57 -12.05 -12.71 10.77
N GLU A 58 -11.71 -12.63 9.50
CA GLU A 58 -10.39 -12.20 9.07
C GLU A 58 -10.15 -10.73 9.46
N PRO A 59 -8.99 -10.42 10.06
CA PRO A 59 -8.62 -9.04 10.35
C PRO A 59 -8.28 -8.29 9.05
N ALA A 60 -8.48 -6.96 9.06
CA ALA A 60 -8.08 -6.09 7.96
C ALA A 60 -6.97 -5.14 8.40
N LYS A 61 -6.00 -4.92 7.51
CA LYS A 61 -4.89 -3.99 7.70
C LYS A 61 -4.62 -3.27 6.38
N GLU A 62 -4.61 -1.94 6.43
CA GLU A 62 -4.38 -1.12 5.23
C GLU A 62 -3.06 -1.50 4.54
N GLY A 63 -3.09 -1.57 3.21
CA GLY A 63 -1.93 -1.91 2.39
C GLY A 63 -1.44 -3.35 2.54
N HIS A 64 -2.21 -4.24 3.18
CA HIS A 64 -1.85 -5.64 3.38
C HIS A 64 -3.01 -6.56 3.03
N THR A 65 -2.67 -7.77 2.61
CA THR A 65 -3.61 -8.87 2.38
C THR A 65 -3.42 -9.90 3.48
N PHE A 66 -4.52 -10.31 4.11
CA PHE A 66 -4.47 -11.38 5.12
C PHE A 66 -4.28 -12.73 4.44
N SER A 67 -3.39 -13.58 4.98
CA SER A 67 -3.05 -14.91 4.41
C SER A 67 -4.16 -15.95 4.53
N GLY A 68 -5.22 -15.63 5.31
CA GLY A 68 -6.19 -16.62 5.80
C GLY A 68 -5.73 -17.26 7.12
N TRP A 69 -6.68 -17.97 7.77
CA TRP A 69 -6.42 -18.73 8.98
C TRP A 69 -5.90 -20.13 8.68
N ASP A 70 -4.78 -20.52 9.30
CA ASP A 70 -4.22 -21.87 9.30
C ASP A 70 -4.43 -22.55 10.66
N GLY A 71 -4.70 -23.87 10.65
CA GLY A 71 -4.95 -24.65 11.87
C GLY A 71 -6.36 -24.56 12.42
N LEU A 72 -7.35 -24.15 11.62
CA LEU A 72 -8.77 -24.13 12.01
C LEU A 72 -9.26 -25.52 12.40
N VAL A 73 -10.10 -25.58 13.45
CA VAL A 73 -10.79 -26.78 13.90
C VAL A 73 -12.31 -26.57 13.87
N GLU A 74 -13.06 -27.60 13.54
CA GLU A 74 -14.55 -27.56 13.56
C GLU A 74 -15.11 -27.79 14.95
N THR A 75 -14.40 -28.60 15.76
CA THR A 75 -14.78 -28.91 17.14
C THR A 75 -13.54 -28.86 18.05
N MET A 76 -13.73 -28.44 19.28
CA MET A 76 -12.64 -28.30 20.24
C MET A 76 -12.07 -29.65 20.67
N PRO A 77 -10.79 -29.93 20.37
CA PRO A 77 -10.12 -31.17 20.79
C PRO A 77 -9.82 -31.18 22.30
N ALA A 78 -9.29 -32.31 22.81
CA ALA A 78 -8.91 -32.46 24.20
C ALA A 78 -7.52 -31.83 24.51
N HIS A 79 -7.21 -30.70 23.91
CA HIS A 79 -5.98 -29.88 24.13
C HIS A 79 -6.21 -28.44 23.63
N ASP A 80 -5.36 -27.54 24.05
CA ASP A 80 -5.33 -26.17 23.57
C ASP A 80 -4.98 -26.13 22.08
N VAL A 81 -5.60 -25.20 21.34
CA VAL A 81 -5.41 -25.00 19.90
C VAL A 81 -4.88 -23.61 19.62
N THR A 82 -3.90 -23.51 18.71
CA THR A 82 -3.44 -22.23 18.17
C THR A 82 -3.73 -22.19 16.67
N VAL A 83 -4.45 -21.16 16.25
CA VAL A 83 -4.76 -20.85 14.85
C VAL A 83 -3.93 -19.65 14.46
N THR A 84 -3.25 -19.73 13.33
CA THR A 84 -2.31 -18.68 12.89
C THR A 84 -2.74 -18.03 11.59
N GLY A 85 -2.39 -16.77 11.42
CA GLY A 85 -2.51 -16.02 10.20
C GLY A 85 -1.45 -14.93 10.15
N SER A 86 -1.21 -14.37 8.99
CA SER A 86 -0.23 -13.31 8.80
C SER A 86 -0.71 -12.30 7.79
N PHE A 87 -0.15 -11.10 7.83
CA PHE A 87 -0.34 -10.09 6.80
C PHE A 87 0.80 -10.11 5.80
N ILE A 88 0.45 -10.04 4.53
CA ILE A 88 1.36 -9.89 3.40
C ILE A 88 1.25 -8.45 2.92
N VAL A 89 2.37 -7.73 2.83
CA VAL A 89 2.38 -6.37 2.28
C VAL A 89 1.97 -6.39 0.81
N ASN A 90 1.08 -5.49 0.43
CA ASN A 90 0.68 -5.32 -0.97
C ASN A 90 1.66 -4.37 -1.67
N ASN A 91 1.79 -4.54 -2.98
CA ASN A 91 2.52 -3.64 -3.84
C ASN A 91 1.57 -2.88 -4.77
N TYR A 92 2.03 -1.70 -5.21
CA TYR A 92 1.26 -0.78 -6.05
C TYR A 92 2.18 -0.17 -7.10
N SER A 93 1.61 0.25 -8.23
CA SER A 93 2.35 0.86 -9.33
C SER A 93 2.63 2.34 -9.11
N ILE A 94 3.85 2.76 -9.41
CA ILE A 94 4.22 4.16 -9.63
C ILE A 94 4.39 4.35 -11.13
N MET A 95 3.54 5.17 -11.74
CA MET A 95 3.55 5.45 -13.16
C MET A 95 4.02 6.88 -13.42
N TYR A 96 5.13 7.03 -14.13
CA TYR A 96 5.68 8.32 -14.56
C TYR A 96 5.24 8.64 -15.98
N TYR A 97 4.60 9.78 -16.15
CA TYR A 97 4.14 10.28 -17.44
C TYR A 97 4.94 11.52 -17.84
N VAL A 98 5.33 11.58 -19.10
CA VAL A 98 5.98 12.75 -19.71
C VAL A 98 5.19 13.17 -20.94
N ASP A 99 4.71 14.41 -20.96
CA ASP A 99 3.84 14.93 -22.03
C ASP A 99 2.61 14.01 -22.26
N ASP A 100 2.00 13.50 -21.17
CA ASP A 100 0.88 12.54 -21.14
C ASP A 100 1.16 11.13 -21.70
N GLU A 101 2.41 10.83 -22.07
CA GLU A 101 2.83 9.48 -22.46
C GLU A 101 3.50 8.76 -21.29
N LEU A 102 3.19 7.47 -21.09
CA LEU A 102 3.83 6.64 -20.06
C LEU A 102 5.33 6.55 -20.37
N TYR A 103 6.14 7.08 -19.47
CA TYR A 103 7.59 7.10 -19.59
C TYR A 103 8.26 5.94 -18.84
N TYR A 104 7.80 5.67 -17.62
CA TYR A 104 8.36 4.64 -16.77
C TYR A 104 7.30 4.15 -15.77
N GLU A 105 7.36 2.87 -15.40
CA GLU A 105 6.53 2.25 -14.37
C GLU A 105 7.41 1.41 -13.46
N ASP A 106 7.11 1.46 -12.15
CA ASP A 106 7.74 0.61 -11.13
C ASP A 106 6.68 0.07 -10.17
N ILE A 107 6.99 -1.04 -9.52
CA ILE A 107 6.13 -1.69 -8.53
C ILE A 107 6.81 -1.59 -7.18
N VAL A 108 6.13 -0.97 -6.21
CA VAL A 108 6.69 -0.63 -4.91
C VAL A 108 5.76 -1.12 -3.80
N ASP A 109 6.33 -1.70 -2.75
CA ASP A 109 5.57 -2.16 -1.59
C ASP A 109 4.94 -0.99 -0.84
N PHE A 110 3.73 -1.20 -0.33
CA PHE A 110 3.04 -0.24 0.54
C PHE A 110 3.96 0.25 1.67
N GLY A 111 3.96 1.56 1.90
CA GLY A 111 4.73 2.21 2.97
C GLY A 111 6.23 2.40 2.67
N SER A 112 6.75 1.87 1.56
CA SER A 112 8.14 2.11 1.14
C SER A 112 8.37 3.56 0.75
N GLU A 113 9.58 4.08 0.98
CA GLU A 113 9.97 5.42 0.58
C GLU A 113 9.95 5.56 -0.95
N ILE A 114 9.37 6.66 -1.44
CA ILE A 114 9.35 7.00 -2.87
C ILE A 114 10.52 7.94 -3.16
N VAL A 115 11.43 7.48 -4.00
CA VAL A 115 12.51 8.30 -4.55
C VAL A 115 12.21 8.55 -6.03
N LEU A 116 12.00 9.83 -6.39
CA LEU A 116 11.70 10.19 -7.78
C LEU A 116 12.85 9.80 -8.70
N ILE A 117 12.53 9.30 -9.88
CA ILE A 117 13.52 8.98 -10.92
C ILE A 117 14.19 10.25 -11.45
N ALA A 118 15.37 10.09 -12.04
CA ALA A 118 16.08 11.18 -12.68
C ALA A 118 15.22 11.85 -13.77
N ALA A 119 15.39 13.17 -13.92
CA ALA A 119 14.71 13.91 -14.98
C ALA A 119 15.11 13.37 -16.36
N PRO A 120 14.14 13.13 -17.27
CA PRO A 120 14.45 12.77 -18.64
C PRO A 120 15.10 13.94 -19.40
N GLU A 121 15.89 13.62 -20.42
CA GLU A 121 16.53 14.62 -21.27
C GLU A 121 15.91 14.61 -22.68
N LYS A 122 15.72 15.81 -23.26
CA LYS A 122 15.23 15.98 -24.64
C LYS A 122 15.90 17.19 -25.26
N GLU A 123 16.62 16.98 -26.38
CA GLU A 123 17.37 18.04 -27.05
C GLU A 123 16.47 19.23 -27.44
N GLY A 124 16.86 20.43 -27.01
CA GLY A 124 16.14 21.68 -27.28
C GLY A 124 14.92 21.94 -26.37
N TYR A 125 14.72 21.13 -25.37
CA TYR A 125 13.64 21.26 -24.37
C TYR A 125 14.21 21.32 -22.95
N GLU A 126 13.47 21.91 -22.05
CA GLU A 126 13.73 21.90 -20.62
C GLU A 126 12.64 21.11 -19.90
N PHE A 127 13.04 20.21 -19.01
CA PHE A 127 12.07 19.43 -18.23
C PHE A 127 11.55 20.25 -17.06
N SER A 128 10.22 20.32 -16.89
CA SER A 128 9.54 21.13 -15.88
C SER A 128 9.74 20.64 -14.44
N GLY A 129 10.29 19.44 -14.28
CA GLY A 129 10.31 18.70 -13.02
C GLY A 129 9.11 17.72 -12.93
N TRP A 130 9.23 16.78 -12.01
CA TRP A 130 8.14 15.88 -11.67
C TRP A 130 7.11 16.59 -10.79
N SER A 131 5.84 16.24 -10.92
CA SER A 131 4.77 16.68 -10.02
C SER A 131 5.03 16.25 -8.58
N GLU A 132 4.29 16.83 -7.63
CA GLU A 132 4.36 16.39 -6.23
C GLU A 132 3.97 14.92 -6.11
N ALA A 133 4.72 14.18 -5.28
CA ALA A 133 4.48 12.79 -4.96
C ALA A 133 4.44 12.61 -3.44
N PRO A 134 3.71 11.62 -2.93
CA PRO A 134 3.79 11.27 -1.52
C PRO A 134 5.21 10.79 -1.16
N THR A 135 5.60 10.93 0.09
CA THR A 135 6.92 10.48 0.57
C THR A 135 7.03 8.96 0.69
N THR A 136 5.89 8.30 0.88
CA THR A 136 5.80 6.84 1.00
C THR A 136 4.65 6.31 0.15
N MET A 137 4.78 5.06 -0.33
CA MET A 137 3.79 4.42 -1.18
C MET A 137 2.45 4.25 -0.48
N PRO A 138 1.36 4.87 -0.97
CA PRO A 138 0.02 4.70 -0.42
C PRO A 138 -0.57 3.33 -0.81
N ALA A 139 -1.75 3.00 -0.23
CA ALA A 139 -2.48 1.77 -0.57
C ALA A 139 -3.26 1.88 -1.91
N CYS A 140 -2.66 2.49 -2.93
CA CYS A 140 -3.19 2.61 -4.29
C CYS A 140 -2.06 2.94 -5.27
N ASP A 141 -2.31 2.70 -6.55
CA ASP A 141 -1.43 3.14 -7.63
C ASP A 141 -1.36 4.66 -7.69
N ILE A 142 -0.19 5.20 -8.04
CA ILE A 142 0.03 6.64 -8.17
C ILE A 142 0.55 7.00 -9.56
N ARG A 143 0.16 8.19 -10.02
CA ARG A 143 0.64 8.82 -11.24
C ARG A 143 1.47 10.05 -10.89
N ILE A 144 2.64 10.16 -11.51
CA ILE A 144 3.57 11.29 -11.39
C ILE A 144 3.77 11.87 -12.78
N ASP A 145 3.46 13.14 -12.95
CA ASP A 145 3.51 13.82 -14.23
C ASP A 145 4.71 14.75 -14.33
N GLY A 146 5.27 14.83 -15.52
CA GLY A 146 6.26 15.80 -15.91
C GLY A 146 6.05 16.20 -17.37
N HIS A 147 6.54 17.33 -17.78
CA HIS A 147 6.42 17.79 -19.16
C HIS A 147 7.66 18.53 -19.62
N PHE A 148 7.86 18.54 -20.91
CA PHE A 148 8.91 19.32 -21.53
C PHE A 148 8.38 20.67 -21.99
N THR A 149 9.07 21.74 -21.62
CA THR A 149 8.85 23.07 -22.19
C THR A 149 9.83 23.31 -23.30
N SER A 150 9.37 23.94 -24.40
CA SER A 150 10.31 24.39 -25.42
C SER A 150 11.27 25.41 -24.80
N GLY A 151 12.54 25.39 -25.19
CA GLY A 151 13.53 26.34 -24.65
C GLY A 151 13.11 27.80 -24.76
N ILE A 152 12.12 28.14 -25.60
CA ILE A 152 11.53 29.47 -25.72
C ILE A 152 10.61 29.77 -24.53
N GLU A 153 9.72 28.86 -24.15
CA GLU A 153 8.81 29.02 -23.02
C GLU A 153 9.56 29.07 -21.67
N ALA A 154 10.61 28.25 -21.52
CA ALA A 154 11.46 28.26 -20.34
C ALA A 154 12.21 29.59 -20.13
N VAL A 155 12.49 30.36 -21.17
CA VAL A 155 13.12 31.67 -21.10
C VAL A 155 12.15 32.80 -20.91
N ILE A 156 10.94 32.63 -21.40
CA ILE A 156 9.87 33.63 -21.26
C ILE A 156 9.26 33.54 -19.88
N GLY A 157 9.00 32.32 -19.37
CA GLY A 157 8.30 32.10 -18.10
C GLY A 157 7.08 33.02 -17.99
N ASP A 158 6.88 33.60 -16.82
CA ASP A 158 5.83 34.60 -16.54
C ASP A 158 6.21 36.03 -16.97
N ALA A 159 7.28 36.18 -17.81
CA ALA A 159 7.69 37.50 -18.24
C ALA A 159 6.61 38.15 -19.10
N GLN A 160 6.05 39.26 -18.63
CA GLN A 160 5.05 40.04 -19.37
C GLN A 160 5.67 40.72 -20.63
N SER A 161 6.98 40.93 -20.63
CA SER A 161 7.69 41.54 -21.74
C SER A 161 9.06 40.90 -22.00
N ILE A 162 9.48 40.88 -23.27
CA ILE A 162 10.74 40.30 -23.73
C ILE A 162 11.49 41.25 -24.63
N THR A 163 12.81 41.14 -24.63
CA THR A 163 13.69 41.82 -25.60
C THR A 163 14.32 40.76 -26.51
N VAL A 164 14.17 40.96 -27.81
CA VAL A 164 14.58 39.98 -28.83
C VAL A 164 15.63 40.56 -29.74
N TYR A 165 16.74 39.83 -29.92
CA TYR A 165 17.78 40.12 -30.88
C TYR A 165 17.98 39.00 -31.87
N THR A 166 18.46 39.29 -33.08
CA THR A 166 19.02 38.25 -33.97
C THR A 166 20.32 37.69 -33.36
N ILE A 167 20.79 36.54 -33.88
CA ILE A 167 22.09 35.96 -33.43
C ILE A 167 23.27 36.89 -33.71
N GLN A 168 23.14 37.84 -34.65
CA GLN A 168 24.14 38.87 -34.96
C GLN A 168 24.06 40.09 -33.99
N GLY A 169 23.16 40.07 -33.00
CA GLY A 169 22.98 41.15 -32.05
C GLY A 169 22.12 42.31 -32.52
N ILE A 170 21.39 42.16 -33.66
CA ILE A 170 20.49 43.21 -34.17
C ILE A 170 19.18 43.14 -33.33
N LEU A 171 18.77 44.25 -32.75
CA LEU A 171 17.52 44.35 -31.99
C LEU A 171 16.32 44.17 -32.96
N ILE A 172 15.49 43.21 -32.69
CA ILE A 172 14.18 42.97 -33.36
C ILE A 172 13.08 43.75 -32.63
N GLY A 173 13.10 43.68 -31.29
CA GLY A 173 12.13 44.42 -30.48
C GLY A 173 12.53 44.45 -29.02
N LYS A 174 12.12 45.49 -28.32
CA LYS A 174 12.34 45.70 -26.89
C LYS A 174 10.98 45.83 -26.20
N ASP A 175 10.88 45.24 -25.03
CA ASP A 175 9.66 45.27 -24.20
C ASP A 175 8.41 44.78 -24.97
N MET A 176 8.63 43.80 -25.88
CA MET A 176 7.53 43.15 -26.64
C MET A 176 6.73 42.22 -25.75
N PRO A 177 5.39 42.09 -25.94
CA PRO A 177 4.63 41.02 -25.28
C PRO A 177 5.24 39.65 -25.61
N ALA A 178 5.29 38.74 -24.63
CA ALA A 178 5.85 37.41 -24.79
C ALA A 178 5.24 36.62 -25.95
N GLU A 179 3.93 36.79 -26.18
CA GLU A 179 3.15 36.21 -27.28
C GLU A 179 3.70 36.58 -28.68
N SER A 180 4.40 37.75 -28.80
CA SER A 180 4.97 38.20 -30.07
C SER A 180 6.04 37.26 -30.65
N ILE A 181 6.59 36.36 -29.87
CA ILE A 181 7.52 35.32 -30.35
C ILE A 181 6.84 34.40 -31.37
N SER A 182 5.55 34.13 -31.21
CA SER A 182 4.80 33.31 -32.12
C SER A 182 4.83 33.84 -33.58
N THR A 183 4.96 35.14 -33.74
CA THR A 183 4.99 35.83 -35.03
C THR A 183 6.38 35.90 -35.68
N LEU A 184 7.44 35.59 -34.94
CA LEU A 184 8.80 35.60 -35.50
C LEU A 184 8.98 34.42 -36.49
N PRO A 185 9.75 34.59 -37.56
CA PRO A 185 10.15 33.46 -38.42
C PRO A 185 10.93 32.38 -37.66
N SER A 186 10.96 31.16 -38.21
CA SER A 186 11.85 30.11 -37.66
C SER A 186 13.30 30.57 -37.74
N GLY A 187 14.06 30.42 -36.67
CA GLY A 187 15.44 30.89 -36.62
C GLY A 187 16.02 30.90 -35.22
N ILE A 188 17.29 31.34 -35.11
CA ILE A 188 17.99 31.47 -33.86
C ILE A 188 17.93 32.94 -33.41
N TYR A 189 17.47 33.13 -32.16
CA TYR A 189 17.32 34.45 -31.53
C TYR A 189 18.06 34.53 -30.19
N ILE A 190 18.33 35.72 -29.72
CA ILE A 190 18.73 36.01 -28.34
C ILE A 190 17.53 36.68 -27.67
N ILE A 191 16.91 36.03 -26.71
CA ILE A 191 15.73 36.51 -25.99
C ILE A 191 16.09 36.66 -24.52
N ASN A 192 15.91 37.84 -23.96
CA ASN A 192 16.32 38.17 -22.60
C ASN A 192 17.76 37.72 -22.26
N GLY A 193 18.68 37.81 -23.24
CA GLY A 193 20.09 37.43 -23.10
C GLY A 193 20.40 35.94 -23.27
N LYS A 194 19.40 35.08 -23.48
CA LYS A 194 19.60 33.66 -23.75
C LYS A 194 19.42 33.33 -25.23
N LYS A 195 20.29 32.45 -25.77
CA LYS A 195 20.23 31.98 -27.16
C LYS A 195 19.15 30.90 -27.32
N MET A 196 18.29 31.08 -28.29
CA MET A 196 17.08 30.29 -28.50
C MET A 196 16.88 29.91 -29.96
N LEU A 197 16.38 28.70 -30.22
CA LEU A 197 15.96 28.23 -31.54
C LEU A 197 14.42 28.27 -31.60
N LYS A 198 13.85 29.09 -32.49
CA LYS A 198 12.45 29.00 -32.84
C LYS A 198 12.32 28.09 -34.09
N ARG A 199 11.55 27.04 -33.95
CA ARG A 199 11.18 26.12 -35.06
C ARG A 199 9.89 26.56 -35.75
#